data_520e331bb9f0ce0980610c1ee3c5644f
#
_entry.id   520e331bb9f0ce0980610c1ee3c5644f
#
_cell.length_a   1.000
_cell.length_b   1.000
_cell.length_c   1.000
_cell.angle_alpha   90.00
_cell.angle_beta   90.00
_cell.angle_gamma   90.00
#
_symmetry.space_group_name_H-M   'P 1'
#
loop_
_entity.id
_entity.type
_entity.pdbx_description
1 polymer ?
#
loop_
_entity_poly.entity_id
_entity_poly.type
_entity_poly.pdbx_seq_one_letter_code
_entity_poly.pdbx_strand_id
1 'polypeptide(L)'
;PILGIVRAKDIDDAIEQAVWLEHGNRHSAHIHSKNVDNIIRYGKAIDTAILVKNAPSYAALGFGGEGYCTFTIASRTGEGLTSASTFTKRRRCVMSDSLCIR
;
A
#
# COMPACT_ATOMS: atom_id res chain seq x y z
N PRO A 1 12.20 21.34 -4.43
CA PRO A 1 11.04 20.58 -3.94
C PRO A 1 9.79 21.47 -3.93
N ILE A 2 8.68 20.93 -4.40
CA ILE A 2 7.39 21.60 -4.45
C ILE A 2 6.38 20.76 -3.67
N LEU A 3 5.62 21.42 -2.77
CA LEU A 3 4.52 20.80 -2.05
C LEU A 3 3.23 21.51 -2.43
N GLY A 4 2.32 20.81 -3.09
CA GLY A 4 0.98 21.28 -3.38
C GLY A 4 0.07 21.11 -2.15
N ILE A 5 -0.66 22.16 -1.78
CA ILE A 5 -1.64 22.13 -0.70
C ILE A 5 -2.99 22.52 -1.25
N VAL A 6 -3.98 21.68 -1.05
CA VAL A 6 -5.36 21.89 -1.49
C VAL A 6 -6.28 21.87 -0.27
N ARG A 7 -7.22 22.80 -0.23
CA ARG A 7 -8.23 22.87 0.84
C ARG A 7 -9.51 22.17 0.37
N ALA A 8 -9.94 21.17 1.13
CA ALA A 8 -11.22 20.50 0.92
C ALA A 8 -12.32 21.10 1.81
N LYS A 9 -13.58 21.05 1.37
CA LYS A 9 -14.75 21.51 2.12
C LYS A 9 -15.09 20.56 3.27
N ASP A 10 -15.03 19.27 2.95
CA ASP A 10 -15.41 18.17 3.84
C ASP A 10 -14.63 16.91 3.45
N ILE A 11 -14.93 15.81 4.11
CA ILE A 11 -14.23 14.53 3.88
C ILE A 11 -14.56 13.95 2.49
N ASP A 12 -15.74 14.16 1.96
CA ASP A 12 -16.13 13.61 0.67
C ASP A 12 -15.35 14.33 -0.45
N ASP A 13 -15.32 15.65 -0.40
CA ASP A 13 -14.52 16.49 -1.29
C ASP A 13 -13.01 16.14 -1.17
N ALA A 14 -12.51 15.90 0.05
CA ALA A 14 -11.12 15.51 0.24
C ALA A 14 -10.78 14.17 -0.42
N ILE A 15 -11.66 13.18 -0.30
CA ILE A 15 -11.49 11.88 -0.94
C ILE A 15 -11.54 12.00 -2.46
N GLU A 16 -12.51 12.74 -3.00
CA GLU A 16 -12.64 12.95 -4.43
C GLU A 16 -11.39 13.62 -5.03
N GLN A 17 -10.94 14.70 -4.40
CA GLN A 17 -9.73 15.40 -4.84
C GLN A 17 -8.48 14.52 -4.73
N ALA A 18 -8.34 13.73 -3.68
CA ALA A 18 -7.20 12.82 -3.51
C ALA A 18 -7.18 11.74 -4.60
N VAL A 19 -8.33 11.14 -4.91
CA VAL A 19 -8.45 10.15 -6.00
C VAL A 19 -8.13 10.79 -7.36
N TRP A 20 -8.60 11.98 -7.60
CA TRP A 20 -8.29 12.71 -8.83
C TRP A 20 -6.81 13.04 -8.95
N LEU A 21 -6.15 13.48 -7.87
CA LEU A 21 -4.72 13.80 -7.84
C LEU A 21 -3.84 12.56 -7.96
N GLU A 22 -4.29 11.43 -7.44
CA GLU A 22 -3.59 10.14 -7.55
C GLU A 22 -3.43 9.69 -9.00
N HIS A 23 -4.35 10.08 -9.84
CA HIS A 23 -4.29 9.99 -11.31
C HIS A 23 -4.12 8.57 -11.86
N GLY A 24 -4.47 7.54 -11.11
CA GLY A 24 -4.38 6.14 -11.50
C GLY A 24 -2.99 5.51 -11.37
N ASN A 25 -2.05 6.19 -10.72
CA ASN A 25 -0.71 5.64 -10.45
C ASN A 25 -0.75 4.47 -9.46
N ARG A 26 -1.67 4.52 -8.50
CA ARG A 26 -1.92 3.48 -7.47
C ARG A 26 -0.68 3.05 -6.70
N HIS A 27 0.16 4.01 -6.38
CA HIS A 27 1.43 3.78 -5.72
C HIS A 27 1.30 3.85 -4.20
N SER A 28 1.20 5.05 -3.65
CA SER A 28 1.12 5.25 -2.20
C SER A 28 0.22 6.43 -1.83
N ALA A 29 -0.48 6.28 -0.72
CA ALA A 29 -1.32 7.31 -0.16
C ALA A 29 -1.25 7.34 1.37
N HIS A 30 -1.66 8.46 1.94
CA HIS A 30 -1.63 8.68 3.39
C HIS A 30 -2.96 9.20 3.87
N ILE A 31 -3.29 8.86 5.12
CA ILE A 31 -4.38 9.49 5.84
C ILE A 31 -3.98 9.75 7.29
N HIS A 32 -4.21 10.95 7.76
CA HIS A 32 -4.06 11.34 9.15
C HIS A 32 -5.44 11.53 9.76
N SER A 33 -5.94 10.51 10.44
CA SER A 33 -7.28 10.50 11.02
C SER A 33 -7.38 9.54 12.20
N LYS A 34 -8.29 9.85 13.13
CA LYS A 34 -8.77 8.94 14.18
C LYS A 34 -10.14 8.37 13.89
N ASN A 35 -10.84 8.90 12.86
CA ASN A 35 -12.16 8.42 12.45
C ASN A 35 -12.00 7.19 11.56
N VAL A 36 -12.40 6.03 12.08
CA VAL A 36 -12.28 4.73 11.41
C VAL A 36 -13.09 4.67 10.11
N ASP A 37 -14.29 5.25 10.11
CA ASP A 37 -15.15 5.25 8.92
C ASP A 37 -14.52 6.05 7.77
N ASN A 38 -13.93 7.20 8.08
CA ASN A 38 -13.22 8.00 7.08
C ASN A 38 -11.99 7.27 6.54
N ILE A 39 -11.25 6.55 7.40
CA ILE A 39 -10.09 5.75 7.00
C ILE A 39 -10.53 4.64 6.04
N ILE A 40 -11.62 3.94 6.36
CA ILE A 40 -12.15 2.86 5.51
C ILE A 40 -12.63 3.42 4.16
N ARG A 41 -13.38 4.51 4.17
CA ARG A 41 -13.90 5.15 2.95
C ARG A 41 -12.75 5.60 2.04
N TYR A 42 -11.78 6.28 2.62
CA TYR A 42 -10.59 6.72 1.89
C TYR A 42 -9.81 5.55 1.32
N GLY A 43 -9.50 4.54 2.14
CA GLY A 43 -8.74 3.36 1.71
C GLY A 43 -9.39 2.62 0.54
N LYS A 44 -10.72 2.49 0.56
CA LYS A 44 -11.47 1.89 -0.55
C LYS A 44 -11.43 2.73 -1.83
N ALA A 45 -11.49 4.06 -1.69
CA ALA A 45 -11.54 4.96 -2.83
C ALA A 45 -10.18 5.14 -3.51
N ILE A 46 -9.11 5.29 -2.72
CA ILE A 46 -7.78 5.58 -3.24
C ILE A 46 -7.11 4.36 -3.87
N ASP A 47 -7.37 3.16 -3.37
CA ASP A 47 -6.94 1.85 -3.90
C ASP A 47 -5.46 1.83 -4.32
N THR A 48 -4.57 2.27 -3.45
CA THR A 48 -3.12 2.28 -3.68
C THR A 48 -2.45 1.01 -3.13
N ALA A 49 -1.29 0.66 -3.68
CA ALA A 49 -0.49 -0.48 -3.21
C ALA A 49 -0.02 -0.30 -1.75
N ILE A 50 0.20 0.94 -1.34
CA ILE A 50 0.59 1.30 0.02
C ILE A 50 -0.37 2.35 0.55
N LEU A 51 -0.96 2.08 1.70
CA LEU A 51 -1.77 3.04 2.45
C LEU A 51 -1.19 3.22 3.84
N VAL A 52 -0.72 4.42 4.15
CA VAL A 52 -0.12 4.74 5.43
C VAL A 52 -1.10 5.56 6.28
N LYS A 53 -1.35 5.10 7.50
CA LYS A 53 -2.21 5.78 8.46
C LYS A 53 -1.38 6.43 9.56
N ASN A 54 -1.57 7.74 9.76
CA ASN A 54 -0.98 8.52 10.86
C ASN A 54 0.55 8.43 10.96
N ALA A 55 1.24 8.22 9.84
CA ALA A 55 2.68 8.09 9.78
C ALA A 55 3.22 8.65 8.46
N PRO A 56 4.50 8.95 8.36
CA PRO A 56 5.13 9.34 7.11
C PRO A 56 5.34 8.15 6.15
N SER A 57 5.60 8.43 4.87
CA SER A 57 5.77 7.39 3.84
C SER A 57 6.76 6.29 4.21
N TYR A 58 7.88 6.65 4.82
CA TYR A 58 8.92 5.68 5.19
C TYR A 58 8.52 4.74 6.35
N ALA A 59 7.37 4.95 6.99
CA ALA A 59 6.81 3.96 7.91
C ALA A 59 6.55 2.61 7.19
N ALA A 60 6.17 2.65 5.92
CA ALA A 60 5.99 1.46 5.11
C ALA A 60 7.33 0.73 4.79
N LEU A 61 8.46 1.38 5.01
CA LEU A 61 9.80 0.78 4.92
C LEU A 61 10.28 0.19 6.27
N GLY A 62 9.44 0.16 7.28
CA GLY A 62 9.78 -0.34 8.62
C GLY A 62 10.28 0.73 9.59
N PHE A 63 10.31 2.01 9.20
CA PHE A 63 10.72 3.11 10.07
C PHE A 63 9.51 3.67 10.84
N GLY A 64 9.24 3.11 12.01
CA GLY A 64 8.09 3.49 12.82
C GLY A 64 6.76 2.87 12.38
N GLY A 65 6.81 1.87 11.52
CA GLY A 65 5.68 1.10 11.04
C GLY A 65 6.13 -0.28 10.55
N GLU A 66 5.17 -1.12 10.16
CA GLU A 66 5.45 -2.44 9.60
C GLU A 66 5.74 -2.31 8.09
N GLY A 67 6.84 -2.90 7.63
CA GLY A 67 7.19 -2.92 6.21
C GLY A 67 8.59 -3.46 5.97
N TYR A 68 8.95 -3.55 4.69
CA TYR A 68 10.26 -4.02 4.25
C TYR A 68 11.14 -2.83 3.84
N CYS A 69 12.40 -2.88 4.23
CA CYS A 69 13.41 -1.87 3.86
C CYS A 69 13.83 -2.05 2.39
N THR A 70 12.96 -1.67 1.48
CA THR A 70 13.14 -1.77 0.03
C THR A 70 12.47 -0.60 -0.68
N PHE A 71 12.97 -0.23 -1.86
CA PHE A 71 12.32 0.75 -2.75
C PHE A 71 11.60 0.10 -3.93
N THR A 72 11.56 -1.22 -4.00
CA THR A 72 10.84 -1.93 -5.04
C THR A 72 9.39 -2.12 -4.62
N ILE A 73 8.47 -1.62 -5.43
CA ILE A 73 7.03 -1.66 -5.20
C ILE A 73 6.36 -2.36 -6.37
N ALA A 74 5.52 -3.35 -6.05
CA ALA A 74 4.70 -4.06 -7.02
C ALA A 74 3.25 -3.59 -6.90
N SER A 75 2.91 -2.54 -7.65
CA SER A 75 1.55 -2.01 -7.72
C SER A 75 0.62 -2.97 -8.46
N ARG A 76 -0.65 -3.02 -8.08
CA ARG A 76 -1.73 -3.84 -8.65
C ARG A 76 -1.54 -5.35 -8.55
N THR A 77 -0.39 -5.85 -8.14
CA THR A 77 -0.15 -7.28 -7.90
C THR A 77 -0.47 -7.72 -6.48
N GLY A 78 -0.74 -6.76 -5.59
CA GLY A 78 -1.00 -6.97 -4.17
C GLY A 78 0.26 -7.14 -3.32
N GLU A 79 1.45 -7.06 -3.90
CA GLU A 79 2.71 -7.19 -3.15
C GLU A 79 3.02 -5.94 -2.30
N GLY A 80 2.65 -4.73 -2.76
CA GLY A 80 3.07 -3.50 -2.13
C GLY A 80 4.59 -3.38 -2.16
N LEU A 81 5.22 -3.24 -1.00
CA LEU A 81 6.68 -3.30 -0.87
C LEU A 81 7.17 -4.73 -1.00
N THR A 82 8.20 -4.93 -1.81
CA THR A 82 8.79 -6.26 -2.04
C THR A 82 9.79 -6.63 -0.96
N SER A 83 10.03 -7.93 -0.82
CA SER A 83 11.08 -8.49 0.01
C SER A 83 11.93 -9.46 -0.82
N ALA A 84 13.00 -10.00 -0.24
CA ALA A 84 13.81 -11.00 -0.92
C ALA A 84 12.98 -12.21 -1.40
N SER A 85 11.95 -12.61 -0.65
CA SER A 85 11.07 -13.72 -1.02
C SER A 85 10.24 -13.45 -2.28
N THR A 86 9.98 -12.19 -2.63
CA THR A 86 9.23 -11.80 -3.83
C THR A 86 9.96 -12.21 -5.12
N PHE A 87 11.29 -12.27 -5.07
CA PHE A 87 12.15 -12.63 -6.21
C PHE A 87 12.49 -14.13 -6.24
N THR A 88 11.89 -14.93 -5.35
CA THR A 88 12.09 -16.37 -5.30
C THR A 88 10.98 -17.12 -6.01
N LYS A 89 11.29 -18.29 -6.55
CA LYS A 89 10.30 -19.20 -7.13
C LYS A 89 9.58 -19.95 -6.01
N ARG A 90 8.28 -19.78 -5.93
CA ARG A 90 7.43 -20.61 -5.07
C ARG A 90 7.15 -21.95 -5.75
N ARG A 91 7.33 -23.02 -5.04
CA ARG A 91 7.00 -24.37 -5.50
C ARG A 91 5.99 -25.00 -4.56
N ARG A 92 4.86 -25.41 -5.11
CA ARG A 92 3.89 -26.23 -4.38
C ARG A 92 4.20 -27.69 -4.68
N CYS A 93 4.35 -28.48 -3.62
CA CYS A 93 4.47 -29.93 -3.71
C CYS A 93 3.26 -30.55 -3.00
N VAL A 94 2.50 -31.35 -3.75
CA VAL A 94 1.36 -32.11 -3.21
C VAL A 94 1.73 -33.59 -3.28
N MET A 95 1.64 -34.25 -2.15
CA MET A 95 2.01 -35.66 -2.02
C MET A 95 0.79 -36.43 -1.52
N SER A 96 0.48 -37.51 -2.17
CA SER A 96 -0.58 -38.45 -1.77
C SER A 96 -0.03 -39.80 -1.33
N ASP A 97 1.19 -40.08 -1.65
CA ASP A 97 1.88 -41.33 -1.36
C ASP A 97 3.36 -41.06 -1.09
N SER A 98 4.20 -42.09 -0.98
CA SER A 98 5.63 -41.90 -0.76
C SER A 98 6.27 -41.14 -1.91
N LEU A 99 7.05 -40.11 -1.59
CA LEU A 99 7.75 -39.27 -2.55
C LEU A 99 9.24 -39.29 -2.29
N CYS A 100 10.02 -39.62 -3.32
CA CYS A 100 11.46 -39.47 -3.32
C CYS A 100 11.86 -38.36 -4.31
N ILE A 101 12.34 -37.24 -3.81
CA ILE A 101 12.90 -36.17 -4.64
C ILE A 101 14.43 -36.27 -4.55
N ARG A 102 15.08 -36.63 -5.66
CA ARG A 102 16.52 -36.67 -5.80
C ARG A 102 17.04 -35.51 -6.61
#